data_eac4a896902ac553ba285b025eddbe25
#
_entry.id   eac4a896902ac553ba285b025eddbe25
#
_cell.length_a   1.000
_cell.length_b   1.000
_cell.length_c   1.000
_cell.angle_alpha   90.00
_cell.angle_beta   90.00
_cell.angle_gamma   90.00
#
_symmetry.space_group_name_H-M   'P 1'
#
loop_
_entity.id
_entity.type
_entity.pdbx_description
1 polymer ?
#
loop_
_entity_poly.entity_id
_entity_poly.type
_entity_poly.pdbx_seq_one_letter_code
_entity_poly.pdbx_strand_id
1 'polypeptide(L)'
;MNLTLIRSMTRSAVFELENELCYRPAHPFTVVLNGKTIYEACNTNVFSLFSLLPGTTYTVEVQAEGETLKLDFTTEAETFF
;
A
#
# COMPACT_ATOMS: atom_id res chain seq x y z
N MET A 1 6.74 8.20 10.60
CA MET A 1 6.20 7.82 9.28
C MET A 1 4.74 7.39 9.41
N ASN A 2 3.92 7.72 8.42
CA ASN A 2 2.53 7.31 8.38
C ASN A 2 2.22 6.65 7.04
N LEU A 3 1.45 5.57 7.07
CA LEU A 3 0.95 4.90 5.89
C LEU A 3 -0.51 5.29 5.69
N THR A 4 -0.83 5.89 4.55
CA THR A 4 -2.15 6.41 4.24
C THR A 4 -2.70 5.78 2.98
N LEU A 5 -3.97 5.36 3.01
CA LEU A 5 -4.70 4.95 1.83
C LEU A 5 -5.19 6.21 1.11
N ILE A 6 -4.68 6.45 -0.10
CA ILE A 6 -5.13 7.59 -0.91
C ILE A 6 -6.45 7.26 -1.57
N ARG A 7 -6.55 6.08 -2.20
CA ARG A 7 -7.76 5.66 -2.90
C ARG A 7 -7.82 4.15 -3.01
N SER A 8 -9.01 3.59 -2.76
CA SER A 8 -9.30 2.20 -3.02
C SER A 8 -10.27 2.11 -4.19
N MET A 9 -9.94 1.26 -5.16
CA MET A 9 -10.75 1.01 -6.36
C MET A 9 -11.19 -0.44 -6.36
N THR A 10 -11.85 -0.87 -7.43
CA THR A 10 -12.39 -2.24 -7.51
C THR A 10 -11.27 -3.30 -7.48
N ARG A 11 -10.20 -3.06 -8.23
CA ARG A 11 -9.12 -4.04 -8.39
C ARG A 11 -7.73 -3.48 -8.13
N SER A 12 -7.66 -2.30 -7.54
CA SER A 12 -6.39 -1.65 -7.20
C SER A 12 -6.56 -0.69 -6.04
N ALA A 13 -5.44 -0.27 -5.47
CA ALA A 13 -5.43 0.72 -4.40
C ALA A 13 -4.12 1.50 -4.45
N VAL A 14 -4.16 2.76 -4.03
CA VAL A 14 -3.01 3.66 -4.04
C VAL A 14 -2.76 4.12 -2.61
N PHE A 15 -1.50 4.09 -2.22
CA PHE A 15 -1.05 4.42 -0.87
C PHE A 15 0.06 5.45 -0.89
N GLU A 16 0.19 6.16 0.22
CA GLU A 16 1.31 7.06 0.44
C GLU A 16 1.99 6.72 1.76
N LEU A 17 3.31 6.59 1.71
CA LEU A 17 4.15 6.52 2.90
C LEU A 17 4.66 7.93 3.19
N GLU A 18 4.07 8.59 4.18
CA GLU A 18 4.49 9.92 4.59
C GLU A 18 5.75 9.84 5.44
N ASN A 19 6.75 10.64 5.12
CA ASN A 19 7.95 10.79 5.90
C ASN A 19 8.41 12.26 5.83
N GLU A 20 9.52 12.57 6.49
CA GLU A 20 10.05 13.93 6.52
C GLU A 20 10.61 14.41 5.18
N LEU A 21 10.94 13.48 4.29
CA LEU A 21 11.46 13.77 2.97
C LEU A 21 10.32 13.69 1.95
N CYS A 22 9.75 14.80 1.57
CA CYS A 22 8.51 14.91 0.81
C CYS A 22 8.39 14.11 -0.49
N TYR A 23 9.49 13.63 -1.11
CA TYR A 23 9.46 13.06 -2.45
C TYR A 23 9.88 11.61 -2.54
N ARG A 24 10.82 11.19 -1.71
CA ARG A 24 11.36 9.84 -1.72
C ARG A 24 11.67 9.40 -0.30
N PRO A 25 11.55 8.11 -0.01
CA PRO A 25 12.08 7.61 1.25
C PRO A 25 13.60 7.73 1.24
N ALA A 26 14.19 7.92 2.42
CA ALA A 26 15.66 7.95 2.56
C ALA A 26 16.28 6.61 2.11
N HIS A 27 15.55 5.52 2.32
CA HIS A 27 15.94 4.18 1.91
C HIS A 27 14.73 3.47 1.29
N PRO A 28 14.94 2.58 0.30
CA PRO A 28 13.85 1.76 -0.22
C PRO A 28 13.17 0.96 0.90
N PHE A 29 11.89 0.72 0.74
CA PHE A 29 11.11 -0.03 1.72
C PHE A 29 10.43 -1.24 1.08
N THR A 30 10.01 -2.18 1.92
CA THR A 30 9.35 -3.41 1.49
C THR A 30 7.85 -3.25 1.67
N VAL A 31 7.08 -3.67 0.66
CA VAL A 31 5.61 -3.68 0.71
C VAL A 31 5.13 -5.11 0.68
N VAL A 32 4.33 -5.49 1.66
CA VAL A 32 3.79 -6.83 1.83
C VAL A 32 2.27 -6.76 1.81
N LEU A 33 1.62 -7.60 1.02
CA LEU A 33 0.17 -7.69 0.95
C LEU A 33 -0.28 -9.08 1.39
N ASN A 34 -1.06 -9.15 2.48
CA ASN A 34 -1.53 -10.42 3.06
C ASN A 34 -0.41 -11.45 3.22
N GLY A 35 0.74 -11.00 3.72
CA GLY A 35 1.90 -11.87 3.96
C GLY A 35 2.77 -12.14 2.74
N LYS A 36 2.40 -11.61 1.57
CA LYS A 36 3.17 -11.79 0.34
C LYS A 36 3.91 -10.51 -0.02
N THR A 37 5.22 -10.59 -0.23
CA THR A 37 6.02 -9.44 -0.64
C THR A 37 5.68 -9.05 -2.08
N ILE A 38 5.22 -7.81 -2.27
CA ILE A 38 4.88 -7.26 -3.58
C ILE A 38 6.02 -6.41 -4.12
N TYR A 39 6.60 -5.56 -3.28
CA TYR A 39 7.75 -4.73 -3.64
C TYR A 39 8.86 -4.98 -2.63
N GLU A 40 10.04 -5.40 -3.08
CA GLU A 40 11.19 -5.63 -2.20
C GLU A 40 11.95 -4.35 -1.90
N ALA A 41 11.96 -3.41 -2.84
CA ALA A 41 12.72 -2.17 -2.71
C ALA A 41 11.94 -1.02 -3.39
N CYS A 42 10.84 -0.61 -2.76
CA CYS A 42 10.05 0.52 -3.23
C CYS A 42 10.76 1.82 -2.86
N ASN A 43 11.00 2.66 -3.84
CA ASN A 43 11.76 3.91 -3.66
C ASN A 43 10.93 5.16 -3.95
N THR A 44 9.61 5.04 -3.94
CA THR A 44 8.69 6.17 -4.11
C THR A 44 7.73 6.22 -2.93
N ASN A 45 7.36 7.43 -2.49
CA ASN A 45 6.44 7.59 -1.38
C ASN A 45 5.02 7.13 -1.72
N VAL A 46 4.64 7.24 -2.98
CA VAL A 46 3.33 6.80 -3.47
C VAL A 46 3.52 5.49 -4.23
N PHE A 47 2.72 4.48 -3.87
CA PHE A 47 2.77 3.19 -4.56
C PHE A 47 1.36 2.64 -4.74
N SER A 48 1.21 1.77 -5.73
CA SER A 48 -0.07 1.15 -6.09
C SER A 48 0.00 -0.36 -5.96
N LEU A 49 -1.11 -0.96 -5.56
CA LEU A 49 -1.30 -2.40 -5.58
C LEU A 49 -2.33 -2.72 -6.67
N PHE A 50 -2.05 -3.76 -7.46
CA PHE A 50 -2.87 -4.15 -8.60
C PHE A 50 -3.35 -5.59 -8.48
N SER A 51 -4.24 -5.98 -9.38
CA SER A 51 -4.74 -7.35 -9.46
C SER A 51 -5.44 -7.82 -8.19
N LEU A 52 -6.14 -6.88 -7.55
CA LEU A 52 -6.93 -7.18 -6.36
C LEU A 52 -8.32 -7.69 -6.74
N LEU A 53 -8.96 -8.39 -5.80
CA LEU A 53 -10.34 -8.84 -5.96
C LEU A 53 -11.30 -7.75 -5.49
N PRO A 54 -12.44 -7.57 -6.15
CA PRO A 54 -13.45 -6.60 -5.72
C PRO A 54 -14.05 -6.94 -4.35
N GLY A 55 -14.45 -5.92 -3.60
CA GLY A 55 -15.16 -6.08 -2.33
C GLY A 55 -14.42 -6.92 -1.31
N THR A 56 -13.09 -6.90 -1.32
CA THR A 56 -12.24 -7.78 -0.52
C THR A 56 -11.38 -6.95 0.43
N THR A 57 -11.26 -7.41 1.66
CA THR A 57 -10.40 -6.77 2.67
C THR A 57 -8.99 -7.34 2.60
N TYR A 58 -8.02 -6.44 2.58
CA TYR A 58 -6.60 -6.77 2.56
C TYR A 58 -5.88 -6.07 3.69
N THR A 59 -4.74 -6.63 4.10
CA THR A 59 -3.80 -5.97 5.00
C THR A 59 -2.52 -5.66 4.22
N VAL A 60 -2.19 -4.38 4.10
CA VAL A 60 -0.91 -3.95 3.54
C VAL A 60 0.05 -3.63 4.68
N GLU A 61 1.28 -4.08 4.53
CA GLU A 61 2.33 -3.84 5.50
C GLU A 61 3.51 -3.18 4.79
N VAL A 62 4.08 -2.16 5.42
CA VAL A 62 5.29 -1.49 4.94
C VAL A 62 6.37 -1.67 5.99
N GLN A 63 7.51 -2.19 5.57
CA GLN A 63 8.69 -2.36 6.41
C GLN A 63 9.73 -1.33 5.98
N ALA A 64 9.93 -0.31 6.79
CA ALA A 64 10.78 0.83 6.45
C ALA A 64 11.57 1.28 7.68
N GLU A 65 12.88 1.44 7.52
CA GLU A 65 13.78 2.01 8.54
C GLU A 65 13.62 1.38 9.94
N GLY A 66 13.49 0.06 9.99
CA GLY A 66 13.31 -0.67 11.23
C GLY A 66 11.90 -0.62 11.81
N GLU A 67 10.97 0.06 11.15
CA GLU A 67 9.57 0.13 11.54
C GLU A 67 8.70 -0.75 10.65
N THR A 68 7.61 -1.23 11.20
CA THR A 68 6.57 -1.95 10.46
C THR A 68 5.27 -1.21 10.61
N LEU A 69 4.68 -0.79 9.49
CA LEU A 69 3.39 -0.11 9.45
C LEU A 69 2.38 -1.02 8.78
N LYS A 70 1.18 -1.10 9.34
CA LYS A 70 0.10 -1.94 8.80
C LYS A 70 -1.16 -1.11 8.60
N LEU A 71 -1.90 -1.44 7.54
CA LEU A 71 -3.16 -0.80 7.23
C LEU A 71 -4.09 -1.81 6.58
N ASP A 72 -5.29 -1.94 7.13
CA ASP A 72 -6.35 -2.73 6.51
C ASP A 72 -7.15 -1.84 5.57
N PHE A 73 -7.50 -2.37 4.40
CA PHE A 73 -8.35 -1.65 3.45
C PHE A 73 -9.25 -2.63 2.72
N THR A 74 -10.35 -2.12 2.17
CA THR A 74 -11.31 -2.91 1.42
C THR A 74 -11.47 -2.31 0.03
N THR A 75 -11.35 -3.14 -1.00
CA THR A 75 -11.58 -2.72 -2.38
C THR A 75 -13.07 -2.45 -2.60
N GLU A 76 -13.39 -1.62 -3.59
CA GLU A 76 -14.76 -1.36 -3.95
C GLU A 76 -15.42 -2.62 -4.54
N ALA A 77 -16.70 -2.83 -4.23
CA ALA A 77 -17.45 -3.92 -4.82
C ALA A 77 -17.74 -3.62 -6.29
N GLU A 78 -17.78 -4.66 -7.13
CA GLU A 78 -18.24 -4.50 -8.50
C GLU A 78 -19.74 -4.22 -8.51
N THR A 79 -20.15 -3.27 -9.37
CA THR A 79 -21.54 -2.93 -9.56
C THR A 79 -21.99 -3.42 -10.94
N PHE A 80 -23.09 -4.18 -10.95
CA PHE A 80 -23.68 -4.70 -12.19
C PHE A 80 -25.01 -3.99 -12.42
N PHE A 81 -25.25 -3.63 -13.63
CA PHE A 81 -26.49 -2.97 -14.05
C PHE A 81 -27.23 -3.85 -15.06
#